data_c06b0d91c3c653d0ef16df5db9376973
#
_entry.id   c06b0d91c3c653d0ef16df5db9376973
#
_cell.length_a   1.000
_cell.length_b   1.000
_cell.length_c   1.000
_cell.angle_alpha   90.00
_cell.angle_beta   90.00
_cell.angle_gamma   90.00
#
_symmetry.space_group_name_H-M   'P 1'
#
loop_
_entity.id
_entity.type
_entity.pdbx_description
1 polymer ?
#
loop_
_entity_poly.entity_id
_entity_poly.type
_entity_poly.pdbx_seq_one_letter_code
_entity_poly.pdbx_strand_id
1 'polypeptide(L)'
;MFGYYFKLALRSFKRNKVLTALMVLAIALGIGASMTTLTVFHVLSGDPIPQKSDKLFYPRIEPRSKNGAIPGEEPEEQMTRFDAEALLRDKRGDRQAVMTGGNVSVEAQDGKLDPFSAEARYTSSDFFPMFDVPFQHGSGWSAADDE
;
A
#
# COMPACT_ATOMS: atom_id res chain seq x y z
N MET A 1 13.92 -17.20 -49.68
CA MET A 1 12.74 -17.94 -49.22
C MET A 1 11.90 -17.14 -48.21
N PHE A 2 12.50 -16.40 -47.30
CA PHE A 2 11.76 -15.63 -46.26
C PHE A 2 10.73 -14.62 -46.82
N GLY A 3 11.09 -13.87 -47.89
CA GLY A 3 10.18 -12.89 -48.49
C GLY A 3 8.95 -13.49 -49.17
N TYR A 4 9.03 -14.72 -49.65
CA TYR A 4 7.88 -15.42 -50.21
C TYR A 4 6.86 -15.80 -49.12
N TYR A 5 7.30 -16.38 -48.02
CA TYR A 5 6.43 -16.75 -46.90
C TYR A 5 5.81 -15.51 -46.23
N PHE A 6 6.55 -14.43 -46.13
CA PHE A 6 6.03 -13.17 -45.60
C PHE A 6 4.89 -12.59 -46.48
N LYS A 7 5.07 -12.58 -47.79
CA LYS A 7 3.99 -12.15 -48.72
C LYS A 7 2.77 -13.06 -48.64
N LEU A 8 2.98 -14.37 -48.48
CA LEU A 8 1.89 -15.34 -48.35
C LEU A 8 1.10 -15.12 -47.07
N ALA A 9 1.78 -14.88 -45.95
CA ALA A 9 1.16 -14.53 -44.65
C ALA A 9 0.31 -13.23 -44.73
N LEU A 10 0.87 -12.17 -45.33
CA LEU A 10 0.12 -10.92 -45.52
C LEU A 10 -1.12 -11.11 -46.42
N ARG A 11 -1.06 -11.98 -47.43
CA ARG A 11 -2.21 -12.29 -48.26
C ARG A 11 -3.29 -13.10 -47.53
N SER A 12 -2.87 -13.99 -46.64
CA SER A 12 -3.79 -14.74 -45.76
C SER A 12 -4.54 -13.82 -44.79
N PHE A 13 -3.87 -12.85 -44.19
CA PHE A 13 -4.52 -11.85 -43.32
C PHE A 13 -5.56 -11.02 -44.08
N LYS A 14 -5.29 -10.61 -45.30
CA LYS A 14 -6.25 -9.88 -46.11
C LYS A 14 -7.48 -10.72 -46.51
N ARG A 15 -7.34 -12.03 -46.63
CA ARG A 15 -8.45 -12.93 -46.99
C ARG A 15 -9.40 -13.20 -45.84
N ASN A 16 -8.86 -13.33 -44.62
CA ASN A 16 -9.64 -13.67 -43.40
C ASN A 16 -9.64 -12.52 -42.38
N LYS A 17 -10.15 -11.36 -42.80
CA LYS A 17 -10.08 -10.12 -42.00
C LYS A 17 -10.71 -10.25 -40.61
N VAL A 18 -11.85 -10.94 -40.52
CA VAL A 18 -12.56 -11.11 -39.23
C VAL A 18 -11.75 -11.97 -38.25
N LEU A 19 -11.22 -13.10 -38.74
CA LEU A 19 -10.40 -13.96 -37.89
C LEU A 19 -9.11 -13.28 -37.44
N THR A 20 -8.46 -12.53 -38.34
CA THR A 20 -7.27 -11.75 -38.02
C THR A 20 -7.59 -10.67 -36.98
N ALA A 21 -8.71 -9.95 -37.12
CA ALA A 21 -9.14 -8.95 -36.16
C ALA A 21 -9.39 -9.56 -34.77
N LEU A 22 -10.07 -10.71 -34.70
CA LEU A 22 -10.30 -11.42 -33.45
C LEU A 22 -9.01 -11.87 -32.78
N MET A 23 -8.04 -12.40 -33.56
CA MET A 23 -6.73 -12.78 -33.01
C MET A 23 -5.96 -11.57 -32.46
N VAL A 24 -5.96 -10.45 -33.17
CA VAL A 24 -5.31 -9.22 -32.73
C VAL A 24 -5.98 -8.69 -31.46
N LEU A 25 -7.31 -8.68 -31.41
CA LEU A 25 -8.06 -8.26 -30.21
C LEU A 25 -7.76 -9.16 -29.01
N ALA A 26 -7.72 -10.48 -29.19
CA ALA A 26 -7.40 -11.40 -28.11
C ALA A 26 -5.99 -11.16 -27.55
N ILE A 27 -5.00 -10.98 -28.42
CA ILE A 27 -3.63 -10.68 -28.03
C ILE A 27 -3.55 -9.32 -27.35
N ALA A 28 -4.20 -8.29 -27.91
CA ALA A 28 -4.20 -6.94 -27.33
C ALA A 28 -4.84 -6.91 -25.94
N LEU A 29 -5.95 -7.63 -25.74
CA LEU A 29 -6.58 -7.75 -24.41
C LEU A 29 -5.68 -8.49 -23.41
N GLY A 30 -5.04 -9.57 -23.84
CA GLY A 30 -4.11 -10.32 -23.00
C GLY A 30 -2.90 -9.47 -22.56
N ILE A 31 -2.28 -8.77 -23.49
CA ILE A 31 -1.15 -7.88 -23.19
C ILE A 31 -1.62 -6.71 -22.32
N GLY A 32 -2.76 -6.08 -22.66
CA GLY A 32 -3.31 -4.97 -21.90
C GLY A 32 -3.60 -5.33 -20.46
N ALA A 33 -4.27 -6.46 -20.22
CA ALA A 33 -4.55 -6.94 -18.86
C ALA A 33 -3.25 -7.23 -18.09
N SER A 34 -2.29 -7.93 -18.70
CA SER A 34 -1.01 -8.24 -18.07
C SER A 34 -0.21 -6.99 -17.70
N MET A 35 -0.13 -6.03 -18.62
CA MET A 35 0.58 -4.76 -18.38
C MET A 35 -0.08 -3.93 -17.29
N THR A 36 -1.43 -3.88 -17.25
CA THR A 36 -2.15 -3.19 -16.19
C THR A 36 -1.84 -3.81 -14.82
N THR A 37 -1.92 -5.14 -14.72
CA THR A 37 -1.61 -5.85 -13.47
C THR A 37 -0.17 -5.60 -13.02
N LEU A 38 0.80 -5.70 -13.92
CA LEU A 38 2.21 -5.45 -13.62
C LEU A 38 2.46 -4.00 -13.20
N THR A 39 1.81 -3.04 -13.85
CA THR A 39 1.94 -1.62 -13.51
C THR A 39 1.39 -1.35 -12.11
N VAL A 40 0.19 -1.85 -11.80
CA VAL A 40 -0.41 -1.72 -10.47
C VAL A 40 0.48 -2.38 -9.42
N PHE A 41 0.94 -3.60 -9.68
CA PHE A 41 1.86 -4.30 -8.78
C PHE A 41 3.15 -3.50 -8.56
N HIS A 42 3.77 -2.97 -9.61
CA HIS A 42 4.99 -2.18 -9.51
C HIS A 42 4.79 -0.89 -8.70
N VAL A 43 3.67 -0.19 -8.90
CA VAL A 43 3.35 1.02 -8.14
C VAL A 43 3.10 0.71 -6.67
N LEU A 44 2.35 -0.37 -6.37
CA LEU A 44 2.04 -0.76 -5.00
C LEU A 44 3.22 -1.39 -4.25
N SER A 45 4.15 -2.04 -4.97
CA SER A 45 5.36 -2.65 -4.39
C SER A 45 6.54 -1.68 -4.31
N GLY A 46 6.40 -0.48 -4.88
CA GLY A 46 7.44 0.54 -4.81
C GLY A 46 7.62 1.05 -3.37
N ASP A 47 8.84 1.42 -3.04
CA ASP A 47 9.14 2.09 -1.78
C ASP A 47 8.58 3.52 -1.80
N PRO A 48 7.59 3.85 -0.95
CA PRO A 48 6.96 5.18 -0.97
C PRO A 48 7.88 6.29 -0.43
N ILE A 49 8.91 5.93 0.36
CA ILE A 49 9.79 6.91 1.02
C ILE A 49 11.25 6.44 0.94
N PRO A 50 11.83 6.29 -0.26
CA PRO A 50 13.15 5.69 -0.45
C PRO A 50 14.29 6.42 0.28
N GLN A 51 14.11 7.71 0.58
CA GLN A 51 15.09 8.50 1.33
C GLN A 51 15.12 8.21 2.83
N LYS A 52 14.14 7.47 3.36
CA LYS A 52 14.00 7.18 4.81
C LYS A 52 13.80 5.70 5.12
N SER A 53 13.51 4.88 4.13
CA SER A 53 13.13 3.46 4.34
C SER A 53 14.19 2.66 5.06
N ASP A 54 15.46 2.97 4.85
CA ASP A 54 16.61 2.35 5.55
C ASP A 54 16.66 2.68 7.05
N LYS A 55 15.90 3.69 7.48
CA LYS A 55 15.83 4.18 8.87
C LYS A 55 14.51 3.87 9.55
N LEU A 56 13.55 3.29 8.80
CA LEU A 56 12.25 2.92 9.32
C LEU A 56 12.27 1.47 9.80
N PHE A 57 11.93 1.26 11.06
CA PHE A 57 11.88 -0.06 11.67
C PHE A 57 10.48 -0.33 12.22
N TYR A 58 9.98 -1.50 11.95
CA TYR A 58 8.73 -1.99 12.52
C TYR A 58 9.06 -3.05 13.58
N PRO A 59 9.01 -2.70 14.88
CA PRO A 59 9.28 -3.64 15.94
C PRO A 59 8.16 -4.69 16.04
N ARG A 60 8.52 -5.95 16.10
CA ARG A 60 7.61 -7.07 16.39
C ARG A 60 7.91 -7.63 17.76
N ILE A 61 6.87 -7.96 18.51
CA ILE A 61 6.98 -8.56 19.83
C ILE A 61 6.41 -9.96 19.75
N GLU A 62 7.13 -10.93 20.30
CA GLU A 62 6.61 -12.28 20.47
C GLU A 62 5.81 -12.36 21.79
N PRO A 63 4.47 -12.33 21.74
CA PRO A 63 3.63 -12.34 22.93
C PRO A 63 3.50 -13.74 23.54
N ARG A 64 3.89 -14.77 22.81
CA ARG A 64 3.78 -16.15 23.25
C ARG A 64 4.84 -16.47 24.30
N SER A 65 4.46 -17.28 25.28
CA SER A 65 5.43 -17.81 26.25
C SER A 65 6.48 -18.69 25.55
N LYS A 66 7.63 -18.90 26.19
CA LYS A 66 8.70 -19.77 25.66
C LYS A 66 8.21 -21.17 25.23
N ASN A 67 7.14 -21.66 25.82
CA ASN A 67 6.57 -22.97 25.51
C ASN A 67 5.56 -22.93 24.33
N GLY A 68 5.13 -21.76 23.93
CA GLY A 68 4.20 -21.57 22.81
C GLY A 68 4.85 -20.99 21.56
N ALA A 69 6.07 -20.50 21.65
CA ALA A 69 6.81 -20.00 20.49
C ALA A 69 7.37 -21.19 19.66
N ILE A 70 7.14 -21.15 18.37
CA ILE A 70 7.65 -22.17 17.43
C ILE A 70 8.97 -21.64 16.86
N PRO A 71 10.09 -22.34 17.03
CA PRO A 71 11.37 -21.90 16.50
C PRO A 71 11.33 -21.71 14.98
N GLY A 72 11.73 -20.53 14.50
CA GLY A 72 11.73 -20.19 13.08
C GLY A 72 10.43 -19.58 12.55
N GLU A 73 9.39 -19.49 13.37
CA GLU A 73 8.18 -18.74 13.03
C GLU A 73 8.38 -17.25 13.35
N GLU A 74 7.91 -16.39 12.45
CA GLU A 74 7.97 -14.94 12.70
C GLU A 74 7.01 -14.54 13.84
N PRO A 75 7.39 -13.53 14.67
CA PRO A 75 6.49 -12.97 15.66
C PRO A 75 5.21 -12.40 15.03
N GLU A 76 4.14 -12.34 15.81
CA GLU A 76 2.90 -11.74 15.35
C GLU A 76 3.10 -10.27 14.96
N GLU A 77 2.37 -9.83 13.93
CA GLU A 77 2.49 -8.46 13.41
C GLU A 77 1.83 -7.43 14.32
N GLN A 78 0.90 -7.86 15.16
CA GLN A 78 0.15 -6.97 16.05
C GLN A 78 0.68 -7.05 17.47
N MET A 79 0.76 -5.91 18.11
CA MET A 79 1.06 -5.81 19.54
C MET A 79 -0.13 -5.23 20.31
N THR A 80 -0.18 -5.46 21.61
CA THR A 80 -1.20 -4.87 22.44
C THR A 80 -0.96 -3.36 22.57
N ARG A 81 -2.02 -2.59 22.85
CA ARG A 81 -1.90 -1.16 23.14
C ARG A 81 -0.93 -0.90 24.28
N PHE A 82 -0.98 -1.73 25.32
CA PHE A 82 -0.09 -1.62 26.47
C PHE A 82 1.39 -1.73 26.09
N ASP A 83 1.75 -2.71 25.24
CA ASP A 83 3.12 -2.90 24.77
C ASP A 83 3.57 -1.75 23.87
N ALA A 84 2.69 -1.28 22.99
CA ALA A 84 2.96 -0.15 22.12
C ALA A 84 3.24 1.14 22.93
N GLU A 85 2.42 1.43 23.94
CA GLU A 85 2.63 2.57 24.84
C GLU A 85 3.90 2.42 25.68
N ALA A 86 4.25 1.20 26.09
CA ALA A 86 5.50 0.95 26.82
C ALA A 86 6.72 1.24 25.92
N LEU A 87 6.69 0.81 24.65
CA LEU A 87 7.74 1.13 23.69
C LEU A 87 7.86 2.62 23.41
N LEU A 88 6.74 3.34 23.29
CA LEU A 88 6.76 4.80 23.15
C LEU A 88 7.42 5.49 24.34
N ARG A 89 7.14 5.04 25.57
CA ARG A 89 7.76 5.59 26.79
C ARG A 89 9.26 5.34 26.87
N ASP A 90 9.72 4.21 26.33
CA ASP A 90 11.15 3.83 26.31
C ASP A 90 12.02 4.75 25.43
N LYS A 91 11.42 5.44 24.46
CA LYS A 91 12.09 6.41 23.55
C LYS A 91 13.40 5.91 22.97
N ARG A 92 13.38 4.71 22.38
CA ARG A 92 14.58 4.06 21.81
C ARG A 92 14.94 4.53 20.40
N GLY A 93 13.99 5.12 19.70
CA GLY A 93 14.20 5.71 18.36
C GLY A 93 14.24 7.21 18.41
N ASP A 94 14.81 7.83 17.41
CA ASP A 94 14.80 9.28 17.24
C ASP A 94 13.39 9.83 17.14
N ARG A 95 12.50 9.05 16.51
CA ARG A 95 11.03 9.26 16.40
C ARG A 95 10.33 7.94 16.53
N GLN A 96 9.17 7.96 17.17
CA GLN A 96 8.37 6.76 17.38
C GLN A 96 6.90 7.08 17.20
N ALA A 97 6.22 6.32 16.36
CA ALA A 97 4.78 6.45 16.15
C ALA A 97 4.09 5.11 16.35
N VAL A 98 3.04 5.11 17.15
CA VAL A 98 2.08 4.00 17.20
C VAL A 98 0.99 4.27 16.18
N MET A 99 0.55 3.23 15.49
CA MET A 99 -0.52 3.33 14.51
C MET A 99 -1.54 2.22 14.76
N THR A 100 -2.81 2.59 14.80
CA THR A 100 -3.90 1.61 14.81
C THR A 100 -4.99 2.00 13.82
N GLY A 101 -5.52 1.02 13.11
CA GLY A 101 -6.65 1.21 12.21
C GLY A 101 -7.97 1.32 12.96
N GLY A 102 -8.93 2.02 12.38
CA GLY A 102 -10.28 2.11 12.89
C GLY A 102 -11.22 2.79 11.91
N ASN A 103 -12.48 2.88 12.28
CA ASN A 103 -13.49 3.61 11.53
C ASN A 103 -13.96 4.81 12.34
N VAL A 104 -14.17 5.92 11.68
CA VAL A 104 -14.73 7.14 12.27
C VAL A 104 -15.98 7.56 11.51
N SER A 105 -16.93 8.15 12.23
CA SER A 105 -18.04 8.85 11.59
C SER A 105 -17.63 10.29 11.34
N VAL A 106 -17.71 10.70 10.09
CA VAL A 106 -17.40 12.06 9.66
C VAL A 106 -18.70 12.81 9.43
N GLU A 107 -18.85 13.94 10.11
CA GLU A 107 -19.98 14.85 9.94
C GLU A 107 -19.49 16.20 9.46
N ALA A 108 -20.10 16.73 8.39
CA ALA A 108 -19.74 18.03 7.87
C ALA A 108 -20.31 19.13 8.78
N GLN A 109 -19.47 20.10 9.16
CA GLN A 109 -19.87 21.19 10.06
C GLN A 109 -21.01 22.05 9.48
N ASP A 110 -21.14 22.12 8.17
CA ASP A 110 -22.16 22.91 7.48
C ASP A 110 -23.49 22.15 7.30
N GLY A 111 -23.57 20.90 7.74
CA GLY A 111 -24.78 20.06 7.67
C GLY A 111 -25.28 19.77 6.25
N LYS A 112 -24.47 20.03 5.21
CA LYS A 112 -24.87 19.81 3.81
C LYS A 112 -24.67 18.38 3.32
N LEU A 113 -23.86 17.64 4.04
CA LEU A 113 -23.59 16.22 3.72
C LEU A 113 -24.09 15.35 4.86
N ASP A 114 -24.73 14.25 4.52
CA ASP A 114 -25.09 13.23 5.51
C ASP A 114 -23.81 12.65 6.14
N PRO A 115 -23.84 12.30 7.44
CA PRO A 115 -22.73 11.64 8.10
C PRO A 115 -22.34 10.35 7.36
N PHE A 116 -21.05 10.14 7.17
CA PHE A 116 -20.53 8.94 6.51
C PHE A 116 -19.41 8.29 7.33
N SER A 117 -19.25 6.98 7.19
CA SER A 117 -18.15 6.25 7.81
C SER A 117 -16.91 6.31 6.91
N ALA A 118 -15.77 6.62 7.51
CA ALA A 118 -14.48 6.61 6.84
C ALA A 118 -13.49 5.73 7.60
N GLU A 119 -12.63 5.06 6.86
CA GLU A 119 -11.47 4.40 7.45
C GLU A 119 -10.51 5.47 8.00
N ALA A 120 -10.05 5.23 9.20
CA ALA A 120 -9.15 6.14 9.89
C ALA A 120 -7.93 5.40 10.43
N ARG A 121 -6.87 6.14 10.64
CA ARG A 121 -5.69 5.67 11.35
C ARG A 121 -5.42 6.60 12.53
N TYR A 122 -5.48 6.04 13.71
CA TYR A 122 -5.06 6.73 14.93
C TYR A 122 -3.56 6.62 15.03
N THR A 123 -2.89 7.74 15.30
CA THR A 123 -1.43 7.77 15.38
C THR A 123 -0.97 8.90 16.30
N SER A 124 0.30 8.87 16.71
CA SER A 124 0.93 9.96 17.46
C SER A 124 1.50 11.03 16.52
N SER A 125 1.81 12.22 17.08
CA SER A 125 2.30 13.39 16.34
C SER A 125 3.58 13.15 15.56
N ASP A 126 4.46 12.27 16.04
CA ASP A 126 5.71 11.88 15.35
C ASP A 126 5.48 11.21 13.98
N PHE A 127 4.28 10.73 13.70
CA PHE A 127 3.91 10.13 12.42
C PHE A 127 4.17 11.09 11.25
N PHE A 128 3.74 12.35 11.38
CA PHE A 128 3.82 13.30 10.28
C PHE A 128 5.26 13.59 9.83
N PRO A 129 6.20 13.95 10.72
CA PRO A 129 7.59 14.15 10.33
C PRO A 129 8.35 12.86 10.05
N MET A 130 7.91 11.71 10.57
CA MET A 130 8.50 10.41 10.28
C MET A 130 8.26 10.01 8.82
N PHE A 131 7.04 10.23 8.32
CA PHE A 131 6.62 9.83 6.98
C PHE A 131 6.55 10.99 5.97
N ASP A 132 7.01 12.21 6.34
CA ASP A 132 6.94 13.41 5.49
C ASP A 132 5.55 13.64 4.90
N VAL A 133 4.51 13.50 5.72
CA VAL A 133 3.12 13.60 5.28
C VAL A 133 2.83 14.99 4.70
N PRO A 134 2.47 15.10 3.41
CA PRO A 134 2.14 16.39 2.81
C PRO A 134 0.74 16.83 3.21
N PHE A 135 0.62 18.07 3.70
CA PHE A 135 -0.67 18.68 4.00
C PHE A 135 -1.08 19.62 2.85
N GLN A 136 -2.27 19.45 2.31
CA GLN A 136 -2.86 20.40 1.36
C GLN A 136 -3.49 21.57 2.11
N HIS A 137 -4.06 21.33 3.28
CA HIS A 137 -4.69 22.31 4.15
C HIS A 137 -4.41 21.94 5.60
N GLY A 138 -4.21 22.95 6.45
CA GLY A 138 -3.92 22.74 7.88
C GLY A 138 -2.50 22.22 8.13
N SER A 139 -2.31 21.58 9.27
CA SER A 139 -1.06 21.01 9.74
C SER A 139 -1.32 19.75 10.57
N GLY A 140 -0.29 18.96 10.83
CA GLY A 140 -0.37 17.89 11.81
C GLY A 140 -0.58 18.44 13.23
N TRP A 141 -1.16 17.62 14.09
CA TRP A 141 -1.27 17.96 15.52
C TRP A 141 0.10 17.89 16.22
N SER A 142 0.18 18.48 17.38
CA SER A 142 1.39 18.53 18.21
C SER A 142 1.40 17.43 19.26
N ALA A 143 2.55 17.23 19.92
CA ALA A 143 2.68 16.28 21.01
C ALA A 143 1.75 16.58 22.22
N ALA A 144 1.23 17.81 22.35
CA ALA A 144 0.25 18.16 23.36
C ALA A 144 -1.15 17.59 23.06
N ASP A 145 -1.40 17.22 21.82
CA ASP A 145 -2.66 16.66 21.36
C ASP A 145 -2.65 15.11 21.37
N ASP A 146 -1.51 14.51 21.73
CA ASP A 146 -1.34 13.05 21.82
C ASP A 146 -1.87 12.43 23.14
N GLU A 147 -2.43 13.22 24.07
CA GLU A 147 -2.93 12.79 25.39
C GLU A 147 -4.39 12.28 25.36
#